data_932d5b8f4220c57181c34ebe5eea989a
#
_entry.id   932d5b8f4220c57181c34ebe5eea989a
#
_cell.length_a   1.000
_cell.length_b   1.000
_cell.length_c   1.000
_cell.angle_alpha   90.00
_cell.angle_beta   90.00
_cell.angle_gamma   90.00
#
_symmetry.space_group_name_H-M   'P 1'
#
loop_
_entity.id
_entity.type
_entity.pdbx_description
1 polymer ?
#
loop_
_entity_poly.entity_id
_entity_poly.type
_entity_poly.pdbx_seq_one_letter_code
_entity_poly.pdbx_strand_id
1 'polypeptide(L)'
;LLDLVLTTTENAKHYKKVADKKALHEEHHKLARLACENSAVLLKNEGGILPVGEKVQAAIIGDFAFDPRYQGAGSSMVNSTKVDSIKDMLETSGISVTGIVRGYQRDGKEDEAMKKEAVDLARRSDVVLFFFGLNEKSETEGLDRKHLRIPQNQINLIQELAKANANMVGIISAGSVIEMPWHHHFKALLHTALMGQAGAGAVLDILSGKVNPSGKLAETYIKKYEDTPSYNYYPSQERNSEYREGIYVGYRYFDTAGVPVNYPFGYGLSYTTFEYDNLQVKPDGATFTLRNTGKYDGAEIAQLYVGLPGAKVFRPVKELKGFSKVFLKAGEEKTVTIKFDDKTFRYWNMKTNKWEVEGGVYSIMIGASCADIRLQDSLAIIGTTEVMPYYTNRVSSYVEGKIQQIGNE
;
A
#
# COMPACT_ATOMS: atom_id res chain seq x y z
N LEU A 1 25.53 -1.09 -28.79
CA LEU A 1 24.45 -0.68 -29.68
C LEU A 1 24.23 -1.69 -30.81
N LEU A 2 25.27 -2.09 -31.56
CA LEU A 2 25.18 -3.05 -32.67
C LEU A 2 24.58 -4.40 -32.20
N ASP A 3 25.08 -4.94 -31.11
CA ASP A 3 24.58 -6.19 -30.51
C ASP A 3 23.10 -6.07 -30.16
N LEU A 4 22.68 -4.98 -29.52
CA LEU A 4 21.27 -4.72 -29.20
C LEU A 4 20.41 -4.71 -30.48
N VAL A 5 20.83 -3.99 -31.52
CA VAL A 5 20.09 -3.89 -32.79
C VAL A 5 20.00 -5.26 -33.48
N LEU A 6 21.07 -6.02 -33.54
CA LEU A 6 21.09 -7.34 -34.19
C LEU A 6 20.20 -8.33 -33.41
N THR A 7 20.32 -8.36 -32.08
CA THR A 7 19.53 -9.24 -31.22
C THR A 7 18.03 -8.92 -31.30
N THR A 8 17.67 -7.65 -31.23
CA THR A 8 16.25 -7.27 -31.31
C THR A 8 15.67 -7.49 -32.72
N THR A 9 16.47 -7.29 -33.77
CA THR A 9 16.05 -7.56 -35.16
C THR A 9 15.83 -9.06 -35.37
N GLU A 10 16.71 -9.91 -34.87
CA GLU A 10 16.53 -11.36 -34.94
C GLU A 10 15.30 -11.82 -34.14
N ASN A 11 15.16 -11.35 -32.90
CA ASN A 11 14.01 -11.68 -32.06
C ASN A 11 12.69 -11.23 -32.71
N ALA A 12 12.65 -10.08 -33.37
CA ALA A 12 11.46 -9.56 -34.04
C ALA A 12 10.92 -10.51 -35.12
N LYS A 13 11.76 -11.36 -35.73
CA LYS A 13 11.34 -12.37 -36.71
C LYS A 13 10.45 -13.44 -36.09
N HIS A 14 10.57 -13.69 -34.80
CA HIS A 14 9.83 -14.71 -34.06
C HIS A 14 8.53 -14.19 -33.45
N TYR A 15 8.33 -12.86 -33.43
CA TYR A 15 7.09 -12.28 -32.91
C TYR A 15 6.00 -12.22 -34.00
N LYS A 16 4.83 -12.78 -33.68
CA LYS A 16 3.63 -12.59 -34.52
C LYS A 16 3.17 -11.14 -34.44
N LYS A 17 3.01 -10.48 -35.55
CA LYS A 17 2.33 -9.16 -35.57
C LYS A 17 0.92 -9.33 -35.01
N VAL A 18 0.57 -8.47 -34.04
CA VAL A 18 -0.80 -8.41 -33.54
C VAL A 18 -1.71 -7.91 -34.65
N ALA A 19 -2.58 -8.78 -35.14
CA ALA A 19 -3.49 -8.49 -36.25
C ALA A 19 -4.59 -7.52 -35.84
N ASP A 20 -5.14 -7.69 -34.62
CA ASP A 20 -6.21 -6.86 -34.06
C ASP A 20 -5.72 -6.12 -32.82
N LYS A 21 -5.30 -4.87 -33.00
CA LYS A 21 -4.88 -4.00 -31.91
C LYS A 21 -6.04 -3.62 -30.97
N LYS A 22 -7.27 -3.54 -31.49
CA LYS A 22 -8.45 -3.20 -30.67
C LYS A 22 -8.76 -4.32 -29.69
N ALA A 23 -8.77 -5.56 -30.16
CA ALA A 23 -8.96 -6.72 -29.28
C ALA A 23 -7.84 -6.81 -28.21
N LEU A 24 -6.59 -6.56 -28.58
CA LEU A 24 -5.48 -6.51 -27.64
C LEU A 24 -5.66 -5.40 -26.56
N HIS A 25 -6.09 -4.20 -26.97
CA HIS A 25 -6.32 -3.11 -26.00
C HIS A 25 -7.48 -3.43 -25.04
N GLU A 26 -8.54 -4.09 -25.50
CA GLU A 26 -9.64 -4.52 -24.64
C GLU A 26 -9.18 -5.62 -23.65
N GLU A 27 -8.33 -6.53 -24.08
CA GLU A 27 -7.73 -7.54 -23.21
C GLU A 27 -6.82 -6.91 -22.15
N HIS A 28 -5.96 -5.97 -22.55
CA HIS A 28 -5.11 -5.21 -21.62
C HIS A 28 -5.92 -4.34 -20.64
N HIS A 29 -7.05 -3.80 -21.08
CA HIS A 29 -7.96 -3.06 -20.21
C HIS A 29 -8.56 -3.95 -19.11
N LYS A 30 -8.98 -5.17 -19.45
CA LYS A 30 -9.43 -6.17 -18.46
C LYS A 30 -8.31 -6.57 -17.49
N LEU A 31 -7.08 -6.72 -18.00
CA LEU A 31 -5.92 -7.01 -17.16
C LEU A 31 -5.61 -5.85 -16.19
N ALA A 32 -5.71 -4.60 -16.66
CA ALA A 32 -5.55 -3.42 -15.81
C ALA A 32 -6.62 -3.36 -14.70
N ARG A 33 -7.88 -3.73 -14.99
CA ARG A 33 -8.95 -3.86 -13.99
C ARG A 33 -8.60 -4.92 -12.94
N LEU A 34 -8.23 -6.11 -13.37
CA LEU A 34 -7.82 -7.20 -12.47
C LEU A 34 -6.63 -6.82 -11.60
N ALA A 35 -5.66 -6.07 -12.15
CA ALA A 35 -4.52 -5.57 -11.37
C ALA A 35 -4.97 -4.62 -10.26
N CYS A 36 -5.90 -3.69 -10.53
CA CYS A 36 -6.46 -2.80 -9.53
C CYS A 36 -7.26 -3.56 -8.46
N GLU A 37 -8.13 -4.51 -8.86
CA GLU A 37 -8.89 -5.38 -7.94
C GLU A 37 -7.99 -6.10 -6.94
N ASN A 38 -6.83 -6.54 -7.39
CA ASN A 38 -5.86 -7.29 -6.58
C ASN A 38 -4.91 -6.42 -5.76
N SER A 39 -4.83 -5.12 -6.02
CA SER A 39 -3.89 -4.20 -5.36
C SER A 39 -4.55 -3.16 -4.47
N ALA A 40 -5.85 -2.88 -4.63
CA ALA A 40 -6.57 -1.97 -3.75
C ALA A 40 -6.56 -2.48 -2.29
N VAL A 41 -6.33 -1.57 -1.35
CA VAL A 41 -6.11 -1.89 0.06
C VAL A 41 -7.26 -1.37 0.91
N LEU A 42 -7.97 -2.26 1.55
CA LEU A 42 -8.99 -1.89 2.55
C LEU A 42 -8.29 -1.55 3.87
N LEU A 43 -8.27 -0.26 4.23
CA LEU A 43 -7.61 0.23 5.45
C LEU A 43 -8.51 0.18 6.69
N LYS A 44 -9.81 0.32 6.50
CA LYS A 44 -10.79 0.39 7.58
C LYS A 44 -12.14 -0.13 7.10
N ASN A 45 -12.88 -0.85 7.96
CA ASN A 45 -14.26 -1.30 7.66
C ASN A 45 -15.03 -1.56 8.96
N GLU A 46 -15.42 -0.48 9.64
CA GLU A 46 -16.18 -0.54 10.90
C GLU A 46 -17.62 -0.93 10.66
N GLY A 47 -18.10 -1.88 11.46
CA GLY A 47 -19.48 -2.39 11.38
C GLY A 47 -19.81 -3.13 10.09
N GLY A 48 -18.82 -3.44 9.25
CA GLY A 48 -19.04 -4.10 7.98
C GLY A 48 -19.85 -3.25 7.00
N ILE A 49 -19.61 -1.92 6.98
CA ILE A 49 -20.32 -1.01 6.06
C ILE A 49 -20.02 -1.31 4.59
N LEU A 50 -18.87 -1.92 4.32
CA LEU A 50 -18.53 -2.52 3.03
C LEU A 50 -18.61 -4.05 3.11
N PRO A 51 -19.05 -4.73 2.05
CA PRO A 51 -19.56 -4.17 0.79
C PRO A 51 -20.91 -3.47 0.97
N VAL A 52 -21.19 -2.49 0.08
CA VAL A 52 -22.45 -1.74 0.07
C VAL A 52 -23.59 -2.68 -0.30
N GLY A 53 -24.63 -2.75 0.54
CA GLY A 53 -25.80 -3.59 0.28
C GLY A 53 -26.63 -3.08 -0.90
N GLU A 54 -27.27 -3.98 -1.64
CA GLU A 54 -28.05 -3.68 -2.86
C GLU A 54 -29.16 -2.62 -2.66
N LYS A 55 -29.74 -2.55 -1.45
CA LYS A 55 -30.83 -1.61 -1.13
C LYS A 55 -30.35 -0.29 -0.55
N VAL A 56 -29.04 -0.15 -0.33
CA VAL A 56 -28.44 1.05 0.27
C VAL A 56 -28.30 2.15 -0.78
N GLN A 57 -28.86 3.33 -0.51
CA GLN A 57 -28.81 4.49 -1.40
C GLN A 57 -27.52 5.28 -1.14
N ALA A 58 -26.60 5.26 -2.07
CA ALA A 58 -25.31 5.90 -1.96
C ALA A 58 -25.27 7.30 -2.57
N ALA A 59 -24.67 8.27 -1.85
CA ALA A 59 -24.19 9.51 -2.43
C ALA A 59 -22.78 9.27 -3.00
N ILE A 60 -22.57 9.53 -4.27
CA ILE A 60 -21.22 9.56 -4.88
C ILE A 60 -20.73 11.01 -4.86
N ILE A 61 -19.66 11.26 -4.12
CA ILE A 61 -19.12 12.62 -3.95
C ILE A 61 -17.62 12.60 -4.23
N GLY A 62 -17.14 13.56 -5.00
CA GLY A 62 -15.72 13.75 -5.27
C GLY A 62 -15.41 13.97 -6.74
N ASP A 63 -14.47 14.88 -7.03
CA ASP A 63 -14.03 15.17 -8.39
C ASP A 63 -13.44 13.92 -9.08
N PHE A 64 -12.74 13.07 -8.31
CA PHE A 64 -12.13 11.83 -8.83
C PHE A 64 -13.14 10.75 -9.25
N ALA A 65 -14.42 10.90 -8.92
CA ALA A 65 -15.48 10.04 -9.45
C ALA A 65 -15.85 10.39 -10.89
N PHE A 66 -15.57 11.63 -11.33
CA PHE A 66 -15.80 12.10 -12.70
C PHE A 66 -14.54 12.00 -13.55
N ASP A 67 -13.43 12.50 -13.03
CA ASP A 67 -12.13 12.52 -13.69
C ASP A 67 -11.12 11.78 -12.80
N PRO A 68 -10.91 10.48 -13.01
CA PRO A 68 -10.12 9.66 -12.09
C PRO A 68 -8.65 10.08 -12.04
N ARG A 69 -8.07 10.07 -10.84
CA ARG A 69 -6.63 10.18 -10.64
C ARG A 69 -6.01 8.80 -10.85
N TYR A 70 -5.76 8.41 -12.10
CA TYR A 70 -5.44 7.03 -12.46
C TYR A 70 -3.96 6.77 -12.78
N GLN A 71 -3.16 7.81 -13.01
CA GLN A 71 -1.73 7.71 -13.35
C GLN A 71 -0.91 8.83 -12.71
N GLY A 72 0.42 8.70 -12.73
CA GLY A 72 1.36 9.75 -12.34
C GLY A 72 1.23 11.00 -13.21
N ALA A 73 1.97 12.06 -12.84
CA ALA A 73 2.06 13.30 -13.59
C ALA A 73 3.52 13.58 -13.95
N GLY A 74 3.74 14.41 -14.99
CA GLY A 74 5.07 14.65 -15.56
C GLY A 74 5.41 13.65 -16.65
N SER A 75 6.66 13.22 -16.75
CA SER A 75 7.15 12.35 -17.83
C SER A 75 6.56 10.94 -17.82
N SER A 76 5.96 10.51 -16.69
CA SER A 76 5.27 9.22 -16.58
C SER A 76 3.89 9.19 -17.23
N MET A 77 3.36 10.31 -17.71
CA MET A 77 2.04 10.37 -18.31
C MET A 77 1.96 9.59 -19.62
N VAL A 78 0.94 8.76 -19.73
CA VAL A 78 0.62 7.98 -20.94
C VAL A 78 -0.71 8.46 -21.52
N ASN A 79 -0.78 8.58 -22.85
CA ASN A 79 -2.03 8.84 -23.54
C ASN A 79 -2.85 7.55 -23.64
N SER A 80 -3.66 7.29 -22.63
CA SER A 80 -4.47 6.09 -22.54
C SER A 80 -5.52 6.05 -23.64
N THR A 81 -5.72 4.89 -24.25
CA THR A 81 -6.73 4.68 -25.30
C THR A 81 -8.16 4.68 -24.77
N LYS A 82 -8.31 4.40 -23.48
CA LYS A 82 -9.59 4.37 -22.75
C LYS A 82 -9.32 4.62 -21.28
N VAL A 83 -10.14 5.42 -20.62
CA VAL A 83 -10.13 5.63 -19.16
C VAL A 83 -11.58 5.54 -18.68
N ASP A 84 -11.85 4.61 -17.76
CA ASP A 84 -13.15 4.47 -17.14
C ASP A 84 -13.26 5.44 -15.94
N SER A 85 -14.40 6.14 -15.81
CA SER A 85 -14.74 6.92 -14.62
C SER A 85 -15.77 6.19 -13.76
N ILE A 86 -15.85 6.52 -12.48
CA ILE A 86 -16.90 6.00 -11.58
C ILE A 86 -18.26 6.37 -12.15
N LYS A 87 -18.45 7.62 -12.57
CA LYS A 87 -19.70 8.10 -13.17
C LYS A 87 -20.16 7.24 -14.34
N ASP A 88 -19.25 6.90 -15.26
CA ASP A 88 -19.61 6.16 -16.47
C ASP A 88 -19.90 4.67 -16.20
N MET A 89 -19.33 4.13 -15.11
CA MET A 89 -19.46 2.72 -14.76
C MET A 89 -20.57 2.43 -13.74
N LEU A 90 -21.26 3.45 -13.20
CA LEU A 90 -22.28 3.28 -12.16
C LEU A 90 -23.42 2.36 -12.55
N GLU A 91 -23.95 2.49 -13.77
CA GLU A 91 -25.10 1.70 -14.25
C GLU A 91 -24.84 0.18 -14.20
N THR A 92 -23.58 -0.22 -14.38
CA THR A 92 -23.18 -1.63 -14.38
C THR A 92 -22.68 -2.13 -13.02
N SER A 93 -22.57 -1.24 -12.04
CA SER A 93 -21.98 -1.55 -10.73
C SER A 93 -22.87 -2.41 -9.83
N GLY A 94 -24.18 -2.23 -9.94
CA GLY A 94 -25.16 -2.79 -9.01
C GLY A 94 -25.33 -1.97 -7.72
N ILE A 95 -24.66 -0.80 -7.61
CA ILE A 95 -24.81 0.11 -6.47
C ILE A 95 -25.95 1.07 -6.76
N SER A 96 -26.94 1.12 -5.86
CA SER A 96 -28.04 2.10 -5.94
C SER A 96 -27.55 3.47 -5.48
N VAL A 97 -27.80 4.52 -6.28
CA VAL A 97 -27.29 5.86 -6.00
C VAL A 97 -28.40 6.89 -5.85
N THR A 98 -28.30 7.75 -4.82
CA THR A 98 -29.15 8.94 -4.65
C THR A 98 -28.76 10.03 -5.64
N GLY A 99 -27.48 10.11 -5.99
CA GLY A 99 -26.92 11.08 -6.92
C GLY A 99 -25.40 11.10 -6.92
N ILE A 100 -24.83 11.90 -7.82
CA ILE A 100 -23.40 12.09 -7.97
C ILE A 100 -23.06 13.54 -8.15
N VAL A 101 -22.10 14.07 -7.34
CA VAL A 101 -21.62 15.46 -7.39
C VAL A 101 -20.12 15.57 -7.14
N ARG A 102 -19.46 16.62 -7.64
CA ARG A 102 -18.01 16.81 -7.45
C ARG A 102 -17.65 17.20 -6.02
N GLY A 103 -18.37 18.11 -5.40
CA GLY A 103 -18.20 18.52 -4.01
C GLY A 103 -17.01 19.43 -3.73
N TYR A 104 -15.95 19.39 -4.52
CA TYR A 104 -14.75 20.23 -4.35
C TYR A 104 -14.06 20.52 -5.69
N GLN A 105 -13.28 21.62 -5.72
CA GLN A 105 -12.43 21.97 -6.86
C GLN A 105 -11.10 21.21 -6.78
N ARG A 106 -10.69 20.59 -7.89
CA ARG A 106 -9.45 19.80 -7.99
C ARG A 106 -8.17 20.61 -7.71
N ASP A 107 -8.19 21.90 -8.04
CA ASP A 107 -7.05 22.80 -7.85
C ASP A 107 -6.83 23.26 -6.39
N GLY A 108 -7.68 22.82 -5.49
CA GLY A 108 -7.61 23.09 -4.04
C GLY A 108 -8.36 24.34 -3.60
N LYS A 109 -9.01 25.09 -4.53
CA LYS A 109 -9.81 26.26 -4.17
C LYS A 109 -11.11 25.85 -3.48
N GLU A 110 -11.54 26.67 -2.53
CA GLU A 110 -12.85 26.53 -1.91
C GLU A 110 -13.97 26.89 -2.89
N ASP A 111 -15.06 26.16 -2.82
CA ASP A 111 -16.29 26.42 -3.56
C ASP A 111 -17.49 26.06 -2.69
N GLU A 112 -18.11 27.09 -2.10
CA GLU A 112 -19.21 26.93 -1.16
C GLU A 112 -20.47 26.35 -1.81
N ALA A 113 -20.69 26.60 -3.11
CA ALA A 113 -21.83 26.05 -3.84
C ALA A 113 -21.67 24.54 -4.03
N MET A 114 -20.49 24.09 -4.50
CA MET A 114 -20.19 22.68 -4.64
C MET A 114 -20.22 21.94 -3.29
N LYS A 115 -19.67 22.56 -2.25
CA LYS A 115 -19.68 22.00 -0.90
C LYS A 115 -21.10 21.85 -0.37
N LYS A 116 -21.95 22.86 -0.52
CA LYS A 116 -23.36 22.82 -0.13
C LYS A 116 -24.12 21.70 -0.86
N GLU A 117 -23.96 21.59 -2.17
CA GLU A 117 -24.59 20.54 -2.98
C GLU A 117 -24.19 19.13 -2.48
N ALA A 118 -22.92 18.92 -2.17
CA ALA A 118 -22.41 17.65 -1.63
C ALA A 118 -23.01 17.33 -0.25
N VAL A 119 -23.07 18.30 0.65
CA VAL A 119 -23.65 18.14 1.98
C VAL A 119 -25.15 17.85 1.92
N ASP A 120 -25.89 18.53 1.02
CA ASP A 120 -27.32 18.29 0.82
C ASP A 120 -27.59 16.91 0.22
N LEU A 121 -26.72 16.41 -0.67
CA LEU A 121 -26.79 15.04 -1.18
C LEU A 121 -26.49 14.01 -0.08
N ALA A 122 -25.46 14.25 0.75
CA ALA A 122 -25.07 13.37 1.85
C ALA A 122 -26.21 13.18 2.87
N ARG A 123 -26.96 14.24 3.20
CA ARG A 123 -28.08 14.19 4.17
C ARG A 123 -29.23 13.29 3.75
N ARG A 124 -29.48 13.13 2.45
CA ARG A 124 -30.60 12.34 1.90
C ARG A 124 -30.20 10.93 1.43
N SER A 125 -28.99 10.51 1.76
CA SER A 125 -28.43 9.22 1.36
C SER A 125 -28.12 8.35 2.58
N ASP A 126 -28.14 7.03 2.41
CA ASP A 126 -27.84 6.09 3.48
C ASP A 126 -26.34 6.01 3.77
N VAL A 127 -25.52 6.16 2.71
CA VAL A 127 -24.06 6.13 2.77
C VAL A 127 -23.45 7.16 1.83
N VAL A 128 -22.30 7.71 2.22
CA VAL A 128 -21.48 8.60 1.38
C VAL A 128 -20.26 7.83 0.90
N LEU A 129 -20.08 7.71 -0.41
CA LEU A 129 -18.87 7.22 -1.06
C LEU A 129 -18.08 8.44 -1.55
N PHE A 130 -17.04 8.81 -0.81
CA PHE A 130 -16.25 10.01 -1.04
C PHE A 130 -14.93 9.70 -1.73
N PHE A 131 -14.76 10.20 -2.96
CA PHE A 131 -13.59 10.00 -3.82
C PHE A 131 -12.67 11.21 -3.74
N PHE A 132 -11.46 11.03 -3.17
CA PHE A 132 -10.55 12.13 -2.87
C PHE A 132 -9.09 11.67 -2.80
N GLY A 133 -8.17 12.60 -2.59
CA GLY A 133 -6.74 12.31 -2.45
C GLY A 133 -5.84 13.39 -3.02
N LEU A 134 -4.71 12.99 -3.60
CA LEU A 134 -3.72 13.90 -4.16
C LEU A 134 -4.00 14.19 -5.64
N ASN A 135 -3.96 15.47 -6.01
CA ASN A 135 -4.05 15.89 -7.40
C ASN A 135 -2.68 15.83 -8.12
N GLU A 136 -2.67 16.12 -9.41
CA GLU A 136 -1.47 16.07 -10.24
C GLU A 136 -0.36 17.04 -9.80
N LYS A 137 -0.73 18.21 -9.23
CA LYS A 137 0.24 19.18 -8.73
C LYS A 137 0.91 18.73 -7.44
N SER A 138 0.21 17.94 -6.64
CA SER A 138 0.75 17.40 -5.40
C SER A 138 1.70 16.23 -5.60
N GLU A 139 1.57 15.51 -6.73
CA GLU A 139 2.39 14.34 -7.06
C GLU A 139 2.80 14.42 -8.53
N THR A 140 3.74 15.30 -8.84
CA THR A 140 4.31 15.41 -10.18
C THR A 140 5.82 15.32 -10.14
N GLU A 141 6.40 14.78 -11.18
CA GLU A 141 7.84 14.77 -11.35
C GLU A 141 8.40 16.21 -11.39
N GLY A 142 9.55 16.40 -10.72
CA GLY A 142 10.22 17.71 -10.67
C GLY A 142 9.68 18.69 -9.62
N LEU A 143 8.68 18.34 -8.83
CA LEU A 143 8.18 19.15 -7.73
C LEU A 143 8.15 18.33 -6.43
N ASP A 144 8.89 18.80 -5.42
CA ASP A 144 8.90 18.18 -4.10
C ASP A 144 7.66 18.55 -3.29
N ARG A 145 7.12 17.57 -2.57
CA ARG A 145 6.04 17.80 -1.61
C ARG A 145 6.58 18.50 -0.36
N LYS A 146 5.92 19.59 0.03
CA LYS A 146 6.26 20.35 1.25
C LYS A 146 5.64 19.76 2.53
N HIS A 147 4.65 18.89 2.38
CA HIS A 147 3.92 18.22 3.46
C HIS A 147 3.20 16.99 2.91
N LEU A 148 2.72 16.12 3.79
CA LEU A 148 1.99 14.90 3.41
C LEU A 148 0.46 15.05 3.47
N ARG A 149 -0.06 16.27 3.54
CA ARG A 149 -1.51 16.54 3.61
C ARG A 149 -2.15 16.51 2.23
N ILE A 150 -3.42 16.09 2.19
CA ILE A 150 -4.31 16.29 1.03
C ILE A 150 -4.72 17.77 0.95
N PRO A 151 -5.28 18.26 -0.18
CA PRO A 151 -5.78 19.62 -0.32
C PRO A 151 -6.77 20.03 0.79
N GLN A 152 -6.64 21.27 1.29
CA GLN A 152 -7.41 21.75 2.44
C GLN A 152 -8.92 21.78 2.18
N ASN A 153 -9.36 22.10 0.97
CA ASN A 153 -10.78 22.09 0.59
C ASN A 153 -11.41 20.69 0.72
N GLN A 154 -10.66 19.62 0.47
CA GLN A 154 -11.12 18.25 0.71
C GLN A 154 -11.24 17.96 2.21
N ILE A 155 -10.29 18.42 3.04
CA ILE A 155 -10.36 18.28 4.51
C ILE A 155 -11.58 19.00 5.06
N ASN A 156 -11.83 20.23 4.60
CA ASN A 156 -13.00 21.02 5.02
C ASN A 156 -14.31 20.32 4.62
N LEU A 157 -14.36 19.74 3.42
CA LEU A 157 -15.53 18.99 2.97
C LEU A 157 -15.74 17.70 3.79
N ILE A 158 -14.69 16.96 4.14
CA ILE A 158 -14.79 15.78 5.02
C ILE A 158 -15.48 16.14 6.34
N GLN A 159 -15.11 17.27 6.95
CA GLN A 159 -15.70 17.72 8.21
C GLN A 159 -17.19 18.03 8.08
N GLU A 160 -17.61 18.67 6.99
CA GLU A 160 -19.01 18.99 6.75
C GLU A 160 -19.85 17.76 6.37
N LEU A 161 -19.29 16.85 5.57
CA LEU A 161 -19.93 15.58 5.23
C LEU A 161 -20.13 14.71 6.48
N ALA A 162 -19.15 14.66 7.39
CA ALA A 162 -19.25 13.89 8.62
C ALA A 162 -20.35 14.40 9.58
N LYS A 163 -20.63 15.71 9.57
CA LYS A 163 -21.77 16.29 10.29
C LYS A 163 -23.11 15.93 9.63
N ALA A 164 -23.11 15.75 8.32
CA ALA A 164 -24.32 15.48 7.54
C ALA A 164 -24.70 13.99 7.53
N ASN A 165 -23.71 13.09 7.51
CA ASN A 165 -23.91 11.65 7.44
C ASN A 165 -22.75 10.92 8.12
N ALA A 166 -23.05 10.11 9.13
CA ALA A 166 -22.05 9.33 9.87
C ALA A 166 -21.56 8.08 9.11
N ASN A 167 -22.24 7.68 8.03
CA ASN A 167 -21.90 6.50 7.23
C ASN A 167 -21.01 6.91 6.05
N MET A 168 -19.78 7.32 6.33
CA MET A 168 -18.82 7.74 5.32
C MET A 168 -17.87 6.60 4.94
N VAL A 169 -17.69 6.40 3.65
CA VAL A 169 -16.69 5.52 3.04
C VAL A 169 -15.76 6.39 2.20
N GLY A 170 -14.46 6.38 2.50
CA GLY A 170 -13.46 7.13 1.76
C GLY A 170 -12.76 6.26 0.73
N ILE A 171 -12.71 6.70 -0.52
CA ILE A 171 -11.94 6.09 -1.59
C ILE A 171 -10.78 7.03 -1.92
N ILE A 172 -9.56 6.60 -1.57
CA ILE A 172 -8.36 7.44 -1.58
C ILE A 172 -7.52 7.12 -2.81
N SER A 173 -7.29 8.14 -3.64
CA SER A 173 -6.34 8.08 -4.75
C SER A 173 -5.11 8.94 -4.41
N ALA A 174 -4.01 8.27 -4.10
CA ALA A 174 -2.71 8.88 -3.81
C ALA A 174 -1.60 7.88 -4.16
N GLY A 175 -0.60 8.31 -4.89
CA GLY A 175 0.54 7.48 -5.30
C GLY A 175 1.60 7.35 -4.21
N SER A 176 1.48 8.12 -3.13
CA SER A 176 2.41 8.15 -2.00
C SER A 176 1.67 8.37 -0.68
N VAL A 177 2.40 8.20 0.42
CA VAL A 177 1.87 8.36 1.79
C VAL A 177 1.24 9.73 2.01
N ILE A 178 0.11 9.76 2.69
CA ILE A 178 -0.59 10.97 3.16
C ILE A 178 -0.85 10.91 4.67
N GLU A 179 -0.84 12.06 5.31
CA GLU A 179 -1.34 12.22 6.67
C GLU A 179 -2.87 12.10 6.70
N MET A 180 -3.39 11.37 7.67
CA MET A 180 -4.82 11.08 7.78
C MET A 180 -5.42 11.50 9.14
N PRO A 181 -5.25 12.73 9.64
CA PRO A 181 -5.82 13.13 10.93
C PRO A 181 -7.35 13.06 10.93
N TRP A 182 -7.98 13.07 9.77
CA TRP A 182 -9.41 13.01 9.51
C TRP A 182 -9.95 11.57 9.38
N HIS A 183 -9.13 10.51 9.46
CA HIS A 183 -9.53 9.11 9.21
C HIS A 183 -10.68 8.64 10.13
N HIS A 184 -10.80 9.22 11.31
CA HIS A 184 -11.83 8.90 12.29
C HIS A 184 -13.26 9.27 11.83
N HIS A 185 -13.42 10.17 10.86
CA HIS A 185 -14.70 10.50 10.27
C HIS A 185 -15.28 9.43 9.34
N PHE A 186 -14.46 8.47 8.92
CA PHE A 186 -14.88 7.42 8.00
C PHE A 186 -15.12 6.09 8.73
N LYS A 187 -16.20 5.39 8.37
CA LYS A 187 -16.42 3.99 8.77
C LYS A 187 -15.61 3.01 7.94
N ALA A 188 -15.36 3.32 6.67
CA ALA A 188 -14.46 2.53 5.84
C ALA A 188 -13.53 3.43 5.01
N LEU A 189 -12.34 2.91 4.74
CA LEU A 189 -11.33 3.56 3.89
C LEU A 189 -10.76 2.52 2.92
N LEU A 190 -10.87 2.81 1.63
CA LEU A 190 -10.28 2.03 0.54
C LEU A 190 -9.20 2.86 -0.13
N HIS A 191 -7.96 2.40 -0.08
CA HIS A 191 -6.82 3.03 -0.75
C HIS A 191 -6.58 2.34 -2.09
N THR A 192 -6.62 3.10 -3.18
CA THR A 192 -6.53 2.58 -4.55
C THR A 192 -5.21 2.93 -5.24
N ALA A 193 -4.31 3.66 -4.54
CA ALA A 193 -3.11 4.25 -5.13
C ALA A 193 -3.46 5.08 -6.39
N LEU A 194 -2.75 4.87 -7.50
CA LEU A 194 -3.15 5.36 -8.82
C LEU A 194 -3.78 4.18 -9.57
N MET A 195 -5.10 4.15 -9.65
CA MET A 195 -5.90 2.96 -9.97
C MET A 195 -5.78 2.43 -11.41
N GLY A 196 -5.03 3.13 -12.29
CA GLY A 196 -4.92 2.76 -13.70
C GLY A 196 -6.19 3.05 -14.53
N GLN A 197 -6.09 2.87 -15.84
CA GLN A 197 -7.14 3.27 -16.78
C GLN A 197 -8.50 2.54 -16.61
N ALA A 198 -8.50 1.37 -16.00
CA ALA A 198 -9.71 0.55 -15.75
C ALA A 198 -10.08 0.48 -14.26
N GLY A 199 -9.49 1.34 -13.42
CA GLY A 199 -9.62 1.27 -11.98
C GLY A 199 -11.03 1.58 -11.47
N ALA A 200 -11.80 2.40 -12.18
CA ALA A 200 -13.17 2.73 -11.77
C ALA A 200 -14.06 1.47 -11.66
N GLY A 201 -14.01 0.59 -12.64
CA GLY A 201 -14.72 -0.67 -12.58
C GLY A 201 -14.26 -1.57 -11.44
N ALA A 202 -12.95 -1.67 -11.20
CA ALA A 202 -12.38 -2.45 -10.09
C ALA A 202 -12.86 -1.94 -8.73
N VAL A 203 -12.83 -0.61 -8.53
CA VAL A 203 -13.30 0.03 -7.28
C VAL A 203 -14.79 -0.26 -7.04
N LEU A 204 -15.63 -0.14 -8.07
CA LEU A 204 -17.05 -0.45 -7.96
C LEU A 204 -17.31 -1.94 -7.66
N ASP A 205 -16.51 -2.86 -8.23
CA ASP A 205 -16.62 -4.29 -7.92
C ASP A 205 -16.24 -4.58 -6.46
N ILE A 206 -15.24 -3.88 -5.92
CA ILE A 206 -14.88 -3.98 -4.50
C ILE A 206 -16.01 -3.41 -3.65
N LEU A 207 -16.47 -2.19 -3.93
CA LEU A 207 -17.52 -1.53 -3.15
C LEU A 207 -18.83 -2.31 -3.12
N SER A 208 -19.19 -2.97 -4.22
CA SER A 208 -20.40 -3.81 -4.32
C SER A 208 -20.22 -5.23 -3.79
N GLY A 209 -19.00 -5.64 -3.43
CA GLY A 209 -18.70 -6.99 -2.94
C GLY A 209 -18.57 -8.06 -4.01
N LYS A 210 -18.59 -7.71 -5.30
CA LYS A 210 -18.26 -8.65 -6.40
C LYS A 210 -16.82 -9.13 -6.29
N VAL A 211 -15.94 -8.29 -5.76
CA VAL A 211 -14.53 -8.59 -5.48
C VAL A 211 -14.23 -8.31 -4.01
N ASN A 212 -13.58 -9.26 -3.35
CA ASN A 212 -13.07 -9.08 -2.00
C ASN A 212 -11.67 -8.43 -2.07
N PRO A 213 -11.44 -7.26 -1.44
CA PRO A 213 -10.13 -6.60 -1.46
C PRO A 213 -9.06 -7.47 -0.82
N SER A 214 -7.87 -7.47 -1.40
CA SER A 214 -6.76 -8.32 -0.96
C SER A 214 -5.40 -7.66 -1.09
N GLY A 215 -5.34 -6.37 -1.41
CA GLY A 215 -4.11 -5.60 -1.45
C GLY A 215 -3.55 -5.38 -0.06
N LYS A 216 -2.22 -5.17 0.04
CA LYS A 216 -1.50 -4.80 1.24
C LYS A 216 -0.68 -3.55 0.98
N LEU A 217 -0.53 -2.68 1.98
CA LEU A 217 0.27 -1.47 1.87
C LEU A 217 1.74 -1.80 1.59
N ALA A 218 2.29 -1.23 0.54
CA ALA A 218 3.71 -1.29 0.21
C ALA A 218 4.55 -0.23 0.94
N GLU A 219 3.91 0.63 1.72
CA GLU A 219 4.51 1.71 2.49
C GLU A 219 3.90 1.78 3.89
N THR A 220 4.62 2.42 4.82
CA THR A 220 4.10 2.71 6.16
C THR A 220 3.35 4.04 6.14
N TYR A 221 2.10 4.07 6.55
CA TYR A 221 1.30 5.29 6.67
C TYR A 221 1.51 5.92 8.04
N ILE A 222 2.29 6.97 8.08
CA ILE A 222 2.71 7.68 9.28
C ILE A 222 1.64 8.64 9.80
N LYS A 223 1.75 9.04 11.06
CA LYS A 223 0.80 9.99 11.67
C LYS A 223 1.05 11.41 11.22
N LYS A 224 2.32 11.83 11.13
CA LYS A 224 2.73 13.18 10.72
C LYS A 224 4.08 13.16 10.01
N TYR A 225 4.32 14.15 9.17
CA TYR A 225 5.54 14.26 8.36
C TYR A 225 6.82 14.30 9.22
N GLU A 226 6.76 14.95 10.38
CA GLU A 226 7.87 15.08 11.33
C GLU A 226 8.34 13.73 11.89
N ASP A 227 7.55 12.67 11.74
CA ASP A 227 7.93 11.32 12.17
C ASP A 227 8.87 10.60 11.19
N THR A 228 9.10 11.16 9.99
CA THR A 228 10.04 10.56 9.03
C THR A 228 11.50 10.70 9.47
N PRO A 229 12.35 9.69 9.26
CA PRO A 229 13.77 9.79 9.63
C PRO A 229 14.52 10.86 8.83
N SER A 230 14.02 11.23 7.66
CA SER A 230 14.63 12.25 6.78
C SER A 230 14.14 13.67 7.03
N TYR A 231 13.18 13.90 7.93
CA TYR A 231 12.52 15.20 8.12
C TYR A 231 13.49 16.38 8.31
N ASN A 232 14.55 16.20 9.11
CA ASN A 232 15.52 17.25 9.39
C ASN A 232 16.60 17.41 8.30
N TYR A 233 16.62 16.52 7.29
CA TYR A 233 17.69 16.43 6.30
C TYR A 233 17.19 16.56 4.86
N TYR A 234 15.86 16.67 4.68
CA TYR A 234 15.21 16.85 3.40
C TYR A 234 14.26 18.06 3.43
N PRO A 235 14.33 18.98 2.42
CA PRO A 235 15.34 19.03 1.37
C PRO A 235 16.72 19.42 1.93
N SER A 236 17.78 19.11 1.18
CA SER A 236 19.14 19.52 1.56
C SER A 236 19.23 21.04 1.71
N GLN A 237 19.85 21.50 2.76
CA GLN A 237 20.07 22.95 3.01
C GLN A 237 21.38 23.44 2.43
N GLU A 238 22.27 22.51 2.04
CA GLU A 238 23.60 22.80 1.50
C GLU A 238 23.82 22.08 0.15
N ARG A 239 25.07 22.08 -0.35
CA ARG A 239 25.44 21.42 -1.61
C ARG A 239 25.34 19.89 -1.57
N ASN A 240 25.48 19.30 -0.39
CA ASN A 240 25.48 17.86 -0.20
C ASN A 240 24.14 17.41 0.37
N SER A 241 23.54 16.39 -0.23
CA SER A 241 22.40 15.67 0.33
C SER A 241 22.90 14.52 1.19
N GLU A 242 22.39 14.42 2.41
CA GLU A 242 22.78 13.41 3.39
C GLU A 242 21.64 12.38 3.57
N TYR A 243 21.91 11.13 3.22
CA TYR A 243 20.98 9.99 3.39
C TYR A 243 21.25 9.31 4.73
N ARG A 244 20.98 10.02 5.83
CA ARG A 244 21.33 9.57 7.19
C ARG A 244 20.53 8.39 7.69
N GLU A 245 19.37 8.13 7.14
CA GLU A 245 18.54 6.98 7.48
C GLU A 245 19.18 5.63 7.11
N GLY A 246 20.09 5.60 6.13
CA GLY A 246 20.74 4.38 5.66
C GLY A 246 19.70 3.32 5.24
N ILE A 247 19.75 2.13 5.86
CA ILE A 247 18.76 1.06 5.58
C ILE A 247 17.45 1.22 6.36
N TYR A 248 17.37 2.20 7.26
CA TYR A 248 16.21 2.42 8.13
C TYR A 248 15.16 3.29 7.43
N VAL A 249 14.60 2.77 6.34
CA VAL A 249 13.54 3.39 5.55
C VAL A 249 12.23 2.62 5.79
N GLY A 250 11.12 3.36 5.89
CA GLY A 250 9.79 2.79 6.10
C GLY A 250 9.70 1.98 7.41
N TYR A 251 9.03 0.81 7.36
CA TYR A 251 8.80 -0.02 8.56
C TYR A 251 10.10 -0.43 9.28
N ARG A 252 11.22 -0.55 8.57
CA ARG A 252 12.52 -0.86 9.20
C ARG A 252 12.94 0.19 10.22
N TYR A 253 12.62 1.47 9.92
CA TYR A 253 12.79 2.56 10.87
C TYR A 253 11.71 2.54 11.95
N PHE A 254 10.42 2.58 11.56
CA PHE A 254 9.32 2.76 12.50
C PHE A 254 9.23 1.64 13.53
N ASP A 255 9.43 0.38 13.10
CA ASP A 255 9.43 -0.78 13.99
C ASP A 255 10.66 -0.78 14.93
N THR A 256 11.86 -0.43 14.42
CA THR A 256 13.09 -0.40 15.21
C THR A 256 13.10 0.76 16.20
N ALA A 257 12.60 1.93 15.78
CA ALA A 257 12.54 3.12 16.61
C ALA A 257 11.28 3.20 17.50
N GLY A 258 10.37 2.24 17.40
CA GLY A 258 9.12 2.23 18.18
C GLY A 258 8.20 3.42 17.88
N VAL A 259 8.26 3.99 16.67
CA VAL A 259 7.45 5.15 16.29
C VAL A 259 6.05 4.70 15.88
N PRO A 260 4.99 5.17 16.56
CA PRO A 260 3.63 4.75 16.26
C PRO A 260 3.15 5.30 14.90
N VAL A 261 2.50 4.46 14.11
CA VAL A 261 2.02 4.76 12.76
C VAL A 261 0.49 4.68 12.67
N ASN A 262 -0.10 5.20 11.60
CA ASN A 262 -1.53 5.02 11.32
C ASN A 262 -1.82 3.62 10.78
N TYR A 263 -1.08 3.20 9.74
CA TYR A 263 -1.17 1.86 9.17
C TYR A 263 0.24 1.35 8.87
N PRO A 264 0.58 0.15 9.38
CA PRO A 264 1.91 -0.42 9.19
C PRO A 264 2.11 -0.93 7.75
N PHE A 265 3.36 -1.09 7.34
CA PHE A 265 3.71 -1.79 6.11
C PHE A 265 3.11 -3.18 6.07
N GLY A 266 2.61 -3.58 4.91
CA GLY A 266 1.97 -4.88 4.72
C GLY A 266 0.51 -4.96 5.21
N TYR A 267 -0.04 -3.89 5.79
CA TYR A 267 -1.41 -3.86 6.30
C TYR A 267 -2.45 -3.83 5.18
N GLY A 268 -3.56 -4.51 5.38
CA GLY A 268 -4.75 -4.48 4.53
C GLY A 268 -5.77 -5.48 5.05
N LEU A 269 -7.03 -5.05 5.08
CA LEU A 269 -8.18 -5.86 5.51
C LEU A 269 -8.81 -6.60 4.32
N SER A 270 -9.68 -7.53 4.64
CA SER A 270 -10.51 -8.30 3.72
C SER A 270 -11.95 -8.29 4.23
N TYR A 271 -12.92 -8.64 3.39
CA TYR A 271 -14.31 -8.93 3.80
C TYR A 271 -14.43 -10.29 4.50
N THR A 272 -13.37 -11.10 4.45
CA THR A 272 -13.28 -12.38 5.14
C THR A 272 -12.16 -12.37 6.18
N THR A 273 -12.00 -13.45 6.94
CA THR A 273 -10.98 -13.60 7.98
C THR A 273 -10.10 -14.81 7.68
N PHE A 274 -8.82 -14.72 8.09
CA PHE A 274 -7.85 -15.78 7.87
C PHE A 274 -7.20 -16.20 9.19
N GLU A 275 -6.99 -17.50 9.31
CA GLU A 275 -6.27 -18.13 10.42
C GLU A 275 -4.96 -18.74 9.90
N TYR A 276 -3.92 -18.60 10.71
CA TYR A 276 -2.58 -19.13 10.42
C TYR A 276 -2.24 -20.15 11.51
N ASP A 277 -1.73 -21.31 11.11
CA ASP A 277 -1.40 -22.39 12.04
C ASP A 277 -0.25 -23.28 11.53
N ASN A 278 0.21 -24.23 12.40
CA ASN A 278 1.13 -25.32 12.05
C ASN A 278 2.46 -24.88 11.41
N LEU A 279 3.09 -23.81 11.94
CA LEU A 279 4.38 -23.35 11.45
C LEU A 279 5.47 -24.41 11.63
N GLN A 280 6.18 -24.72 10.55
CA GLN A 280 7.37 -25.53 10.52
C GLN A 280 8.48 -24.77 9.82
N VAL A 281 9.59 -24.53 10.53
CA VAL A 281 10.77 -23.87 9.99
C VAL A 281 11.85 -24.90 9.71
N LYS A 282 12.38 -24.90 8.48
CA LYS A 282 13.48 -25.75 8.00
C LYS A 282 14.57 -24.87 7.40
N PRO A 283 15.79 -25.41 7.16
CA PRO A 283 16.88 -24.62 6.58
C PRO A 283 16.59 -24.03 5.20
N ASP A 284 15.60 -24.54 4.48
CA ASP A 284 15.22 -24.14 3.12
C ASP A 284 13.93 -23.29 3.04
N GLY A 285 13.25 -23.08 4.19
CA GLY A 285 12.03 -22.27 4.20
C GLY A 285 11.13 -22.47 5.41
N ALA A 286 10.03 -21.75 5.40
CA ALA A 286 8.95 -21.83 6.39
C ALA A 286 7.68 -22.34 5.72
N THR A 287 7.06 -23.38 6.31
CA THR A 287 5.78 -23.97 5.86
C THR A 287 4.76 -23.82 6.96
N PHE A 288 3.55 -23.44 6.63
CA PHE A 288 2.44 -23.21 7.57
C PHE A 288 1.11 -23.47 6.89
N THR A 289 0.04 -23.54 7.68
CA THR A 289 -1.33 -23.67 7.20
C THR A 289 -2.01 -22.30 7.18
N LEU A 290 -2.73 -21.98 6.11
CA LEU A 290 -3.56 -20.80 5.97
C LEU A 290 -5.00 -21.23 5.67
N ARG A 291 -5.96 -20.75 6.47
CA ARG A 291 -7.39 -21.09 6.36
C ARG A 291 -8.22 -19.82 6.26
N ASN A 292 -9.18 -19.82 5.34
CA ASN A 292 -10.23 -18.81 5.28
C ASN A 292 -11.36 -19.20 6.26
N THR A 293 -11.51 -18.45 7.33
CA THR A 293 -12.50 -18.71 8.39
C THR A 293 -13.78 -17.90 8.26
N GLY A 294 -13.84 -17.01 7.27
CA GLY A 294 -15.00 -16.13 7.05
C GLY A 294 -15.96 -16.67 6.00
N LYS A 295 -16.86 -15.79 5.55
CA LYS A 295 -18.00 -16.13 4.68
C LYS A 295 -17.75 -15.84 3.19
N TYR A 296 -16.72 -15.08 2.86
CA TYR A 296 -16.41 -14.67 1.51
C TYR A 296 -15.18 -15.39 0.99
N ASP A 297 -15.16 -15.75 -0.27
CA ASP A 297 -13.93 -16.12 -0.96
C ASP A 297 -12.97 -14.93 -0.93
N GLY A 298 -11.68 -15.17 -0.79
CA GLY A 298 -10.71 -14.08 -0.71
C GLY A 298 -9.28 -14.54 -0.81
N ALA A 299 -8.37 -13.57 -0.99
CA ALA A 299 -6.95 -13.84 -0.97
C ALA A 299 -6.28 -13.17 0.24
N GLU A 300 -5.32 -13.88 0.83
CA GLU A 300 -4.44 -13.35 1.87
C GLU A 300 -3.00 -13.27 1.35
N ILE A 301 -2.24 -12.28 1.79
CA ILE A 301 -0.81 -12.17 1.53
C ILE A 301 -0.07 -12.45 2.83
N ALA A 302 0.36 -13.70 2.98
CA ALA A 302 1.20 -14.11 4.09
C ALA A 302 2.63 -13.61 3.88
N GLN A 303 3.21 -12.94 4.89
CA GLN A 303 4.47 -12.22 4.83
C GLN A 303 5.49 -12.87 5.78
N LEU A 304 6.66 -13.23 5.24
CA LEU A 304 7.77 -13.80 6.00
C LEU A 304 8.73 -12.68 6.41
N TYR A 305 8.89 -12.49 7.70
CA TYR A 305 9.87 -11.58 8.28
C TYR A 305 10.96 -12.36 9.01
N VAL A 306 12.19 -11.83 8.96
CA VAL A 306 13.36 -12.42 9.62
C VAL A 306 14.03 -11.34 10.47
N GLY A 307 14.36 -11.67 11.71
CA GLY A 307 15.11 -10.83 12.63
C GLY A 307 16.19 -11.64 13.36
N LEU A 308 17.23 -10.96 13.85
CA LEU A 308 18.26 -11.57 14.69
C LEU A 308 18.30 -10.88 16.06
N PRO A 309 17.61 -11.42 17.09
CA PRO A 309 17.69 -10.90 18.46
C PRO A 309 19.14 -10.94 18.96
N GLY A 310 19.60 -9.83 19.56
CA GLY A 310 20.97 -9.73 20.05
C GLY A 310 22.03 -9.63 18.97
N ALA A 311 21.67 -9.25 17.74
CA ALA A 311 22.62 -9.01 16.66
C ALA A 311 23.75 -8.07 17.11
N LYS A 312 24.99 -8.41 16.75
CA LYS A 312 26.15 -7.55 16.97
C LYS A 312 26.27 -6.51 15.86
N VAL A 313 25.80 -6.83 14.67
CA VAL A 313 25.67 -5.88 13.57
C VAL A 313 24.36 -5.10 13.76
N PHE A 314 24.44 -3.76 13.81
CA PHE A 314 23.25 -2.91 13.93
C PHE A 314 22.37 -3.06 12.67
N ARG A 315 21.19 -3.61 12.85
CA ARG A 315 20.25 -3.94 11.78
C ARG A 315 18.80 -3.80 12.26
N PRO A 316 17.84 -3.65 11.33
CA PRO A 316 16.43 -3.60 11.70
C PRO A 316 15.99 -4.80 12.54
N VAL A 317 15.04 -4.58 13.45
CA VAL A 317 14.49 -5.65 14.32
C VAL A 317 13.89 -6.80 13.52
N LYS A 318 13.40 -6.51 12.33
CA LYS A 318 12.93 -7.51 11.36
C LYS A 318 12.94 -6.93 9.94
N GLU A 319 13.06 -7.82 8.96
CA GLU A 319 13.02 -7.49 7.54
C GLU A 319 12.14 -8.48 6.78
N LEU A 320 11.31 -7.99 5.86
CA LEU A 320 10.55 -8.83 4.94
C LEU A 320 11.52 -9.57 4.01
N LYS A 321 11.43 -10.90 3.99
CA LYS A 321 12.29 -11.77 3.18
C LYS A 321 11.52 -12.62 2.17
N GLY A 322 10.20 -12.63 2.26
CA GLY A 322 9.35 -13.30 1.29
C GLY A 322 7.87 -13.07 1.56
N PHE A 323 7.04 -13.36 0.60
CA PHE A 323 5.59 -13.35 0.76
C PHE A 323 4.93 -14.32 -0.23
N SER A 324 3.69 -14.69 0.08
CA SER A 324 2.85 -15.49 -0.81
C SER A 324 1.43 -14.98 -0.79
N LYS A 325 0.86 -14.66 -1.97
CA LYS A 325 -0.56 -14.36 -2.11
C LYS A 325 -1.33 -15.63 -2.42
N VAL A 326 -2.27 -15.98 -1.55
CA VAL A 326 -3.01 -17.26 -1.62
C VAL A 326 -4.50 -16.97 -1.65
N PHE A 327 -5.17 -17.38 -2.73
CA PHE A 327 -6.62 -17.36 -2.81
C PHE A 327 -7.20 -18.61 -2.13
N LEU A 328 -8.24 -18.39 -1.31
CA LEU A 328 -8.96 -19.41 -0.57
C LEU A 328 -10.48 -19.16 -0.67
N LYS A 329 -11.22 -20.19 -1.00
CA LYS A 329 -12.68 -20.17 -0.85
C LYS A 329 -13.06 -20.10 0.64
N ALA A 330 -14.28 -19.65 0.93
CA ALA A 330 -14.82 -19.68 2.29
C ALA A 330 -14.71 -21.10 2.89
N GLY A 331 -14.06 -21.24 4.03
CA GLY A 331 -13.78 -22.51 4.70
C GLY A 331 -12.60 -23.31 4.15
N GLU A 332 -11.98 -22.89 3.03
CA GLU A 332 -10.83 -23.59 2.43
C GLU A 332 -9.55 -23.38 3.26
N GLU A 333 -8.72 -24.40 3.27
CA GLU A 333 -7.40 -24.42 3.89
C GLU A 333 -6.33 -24.84 2.88
N LYS A 334 -5.14 -24.22 2.95
CA LYS A 334 -3.98 -24.59 2.13
C LYS A 334 -2.70 -24.58 2.95
N THR A 335 -1.82 -25.50 2.64
CA THR A 335 -0.42 -25.46 3.09
C THR A 335 0.36 -24.48 2.20
N VAL A 336 1.04 -23.53 2.83
CA VAL A 336 1.82 -22.47 2.18
C VAL A 336 3.29 -22.67 2.55
N THR A 337 4.18 -22.57 1.57
CA THR A 337 5.63 -22.62 1.80
C THR A 337 6.26 -21.36 1.23
N ILE A 338 7.04 -20.64 2.05
CA ILE A 338 7.88 -19.51 1.63
C ILE A 338 9.33 -19.97 1.79
N LYS A 339 10.03 -20.07 0.67
CA LYS A 339 11.42 -20.55 0.63
C LYS A 339 12.39 -19.47 1.07
N PHE A 340 13.48 -19.87 1.71
CA PHE A 340 14.64 -19.03 1.92
C PHE A 340 15.52 -19.03 0.67
N ASP A 341 16.17 -17.91 0.42
CA ASP A 341 17.15 -17.73 -0.63
C ASP A 341 18.49 -17.26 -0.04
N ASP A 342 19.47 -17.02 -0.89
CA ASP A 342 20.79 -16.53 -0.50
C ASP A 342 20.78 -15.13 0.12
N LYS A 343 19.66 -14.38 -0.02
CA LYS A 343 19.48 -13.02 0.51
C LYS A 343 18.78 -12.98 1.87
N THR A 344 18.21 -14.08 2.30
CA THR A 344 17.34 -14.15 3.46
C THR A 344 18.04 -13.70 4.74
N PHE A 345 19.27 -14.15 5.00
CA PHE A 345 20.00 -13.92 6.25
C PHE A 345 21.20 -12.97 6.11
N ARG A 346 21.59 -12.61 4.89
CA ARG A 346 22.82 -11.86 4.62
C ARG A 346 22.68 -10.38 4.92
N TYR A 347 23.82 -9.75 5.24
CA TYR A 347 24.02 -8.33 5.32
C TYR A 347 25.30 -7.93 4.56
N TRP A 348 25.43 -6.66 4.16
CA TRP A 348 26.64 -6.17 3.54
C TRP A 348 27.66 -5.77 4.58
N ASN A 349 28.85 -6.41 4.57
CA ASN A 349 29.94 -6.05 5.46
C ASN A 349 30.89 -5.07 4.77
N MET A 350 30.88 -3.81 5.22
CA MET A 350 31.69 -2.73 4.65
C MET A 350 33.19 -2.92 4.85
N LYS A 351 33.63 -3.71 5.85
CA LYS A 351 35.05 -4.02 6.07
C LYS A 351 35.61 -4.97 5.04
N THR A 352 34.84 -6.00 4.72
CA THR A 352 35.27 -7.08 3.81
C THR A 352 34.81 -6.83 2.37
N ASN A 353 33.90 -5.86 2.17
CA ASN A 353 33.25 -5.60 0.89
C ASN A 353 32.52 -6.85 0.32
N LYS A 354 31.82 -7.56 1.20
CA LYS A 354 31.11 -8.81 0.83
C LYS A 354 29.75 -8.90 1.49
N TRP A 355 28.86 -9.67 0.89
CA TRP A 355 27.67 -10.19 1.54
C TRP A 355 28.06 -11.31 2.49
N GLU A 356 27.71 -11.15 3.76
CA GLU A 356 28.03 -12.10 4.83
C GLU A 356 26.78 -12.39 5.68
N VAL A 357 26.83 -13.47 6.42
CA VAL A 357 25.78 -13.88 7.37
C VAL A 357 26.35 -13.81 8.76
N GLU A 358 25.68 -13.09 9.67
CA GLU A 358 25.97 -13.12 11.09
C GLU A 358 25.42 -14.41 11.68
N GLY A 359 26.26 -15.19 12.37
CA GLY A 359 25.80 -16.44 13.01
C GLY A 359 24.94 -16.16 14.24
N GLY A 360 23.87 -16.92 14.41
CA GLY A 360 22.99 -16.77 15.56
C GLY A 360 21.66 -17.50 15.41
N VAL A 361 20.77 -17.26 16.36
CA VAL A 361 19.41 -17.82 16.35
C VAL A 361 18.46 -16.74 15.83
N TYR A 362 18.03 -16.92 14.59
CA TYR A 362 17.13 -16.01 13.91
C TYR A 362 15.67 -16.27 14.30
N SER A 363 14.90 -15.21 14.49
CA SER A 363 13.43 -15.28 14.56
C SER A 363 12.85 -15.33 13.15
N ILE A 364 12.05 -16.34 12.88
CA ILE A 364 11.30 -16.52 11.65
C ILE A 364 9.83 -16.27 11.94
N MET A 365 9.29 -15.24 11.32
CA MET A 365 7.96 -14.71 11.65
C MET A 365 7.06 -14.73 10.42
N ILE A 366 5.85 -15.27 10.55
CA ILE A 366 4.82 -15.19 9.53
C ILE A 366 3.74 -14.22 10.01
N GLY A 367 3.43 -13.21 9.20
CA GLY A 367 2.46 -12.18 9.57
C GLY A 367 1.53 -11.80 8.43
N ALA A 368 0.43 -11.15 8.80
CA ALA A 368 -0.49 -10.47 7.89
C ALA A 368 -0.03 -9.03 7.58
N SER A 369 0.90 -8.51 8.37
CA SER A 369 1.64 -7.25 8.19
C SER A 369 2.90 -7.25 9.05
N CYS A 370 3.74 -6.21 8.95
CA CYS A 370 4.91 -6.09 9.83
C CYS A 370 4.53 -5.93 11.32
N ALA A 371 3.33 -5.45 11.62
CA ALA A 371 2.83 -5.27 13.00
C ALA A 371 1.87 -6.37 13.46
N ASP A 372 1.44 -7.26 12.57
CA ASP A 372 0.51 -8.36 12.87
C ASP A 372 1.18 -9.70 12.57
N ILE A 373 2.08 -10.10 13.48
CA ILE A 373 2.77 -11.39 13.42
C ILE A 373 1.85 -12.47 14.00
N ARG A 374 1.54 -13.48 13.21
CA ARG A 374 0.62 -14.58 13.53
C ARG A 374 1.33 -15.81 14.03
N LEU A 375 2.46 -16.16 13.44
CA LEU A 375 3.26 -17.32 13.81
C LEU A 375 4.73 -16.93 13.93
N GLN A 376 5.44 -17.56 14.86
CA GLN A 376 6.86 -17.33 15.04
C GLN A 376 7.56 -18.62 15.50
N ASP A 377 8.75 -18.84 14.97
CA ASP A 377 9.67 -19.90 15.38
C ASP A 377 11.10 -19.40 15.22
N SER A 378 12.09 -20.21 15.50
CA SER A 378 13.50 -19.85 15.43
C SER A 378 14.30 -20.82 14.56
N LEU A 379 15.40 -20.31 13.97
CA LEU A 379 16.33 -21.09 13.18
C LEU A 379 17.76 -20.69 13.52
N ALA A 380 18.58 -21.68 13.93
CA ALA A 380 20.02 -21.47 14.13
C ALA A 380 20.74 -21.46 12.79
N ILE A 381 21.48 -20.38 12.51
CA ILE A 381 22.24 -20.20 11.27
C ILE A 381 23.72 -20.08 11.60
N ILE A 382 24.54 -20.83 10.87
CA ILE A 382 26.00 -20.71 10.92
C ILE A 382 26.41 -19.47 10.14
N GLY A 383 27.14 -18.54 10.81
CA GLY A 383 27.58 -17.31 10.18
C GLY A 383 28.80 -17.51 9.26
N THR A 384 28.99 -16.52 8.39
CA THR A 384 30.19 -16.40 7.54
C THR A 384 31.01 -15.17 7.88
N THR A 385 30.59 -14.39 8.90
CA THR A 385 31.26 -13.15 9.32
C THR A 385 32.56 -13.50 10.05
N GLU A 386 33.70 -13.20 9.44
CA GLU A 386 35.02 -13.35 10.04
C GLU A 386 35.47 -12.06 10.74
N VAL A 387 35.15 -10.93 10.17
CA VAL A 387 35.53 -9.59 10.65
C VAL A 387 34.32 -8.73 10.90
N MET A 388 34.07 -8.38 12.17
CA MET A 388 32.91 -7.53 12.51
C MET A 388 33.01 -6.12 11.91
N PRO A 389 31.90 -5.56 11.39
CA PRO A 389 31.83 -4.17 10.91
C PRO A 389 32.14 -3.15 12.02
N TYR A 390 32.57 -1.94 11.64
CA TYR A 390 32.99 -0.90 12.59
C TYR A 390 31.86 -0.32 13.43
N TYR A 391 30.63 -0.35 12.94
CA TYR A 391 29.45 0.25 13.56
C TYR A 391 28.67 -0.69 14.47
N THR A 392 29.28 -1.83 14.83
CA THR A 392 28.72 -2.68 15.88
C THR A 392 28.69 -1.93 17.19
N ASN A 393 27.59 -1.93 17.91
CA ASN A 393 27.38 -1.26 19.19
C ASN A 393 27.41 0.28 19.17
N ARG A 394 27.44 0.92 18.00
CA ARG A 394 27.20 2.35 17.94
C ARG A 394 25.92 2.55 17.18
N VAL A 395 24.90 2.96 17.89
CA VAL A 395 23.83 3.74 17.26
C VAL A 395 24.56 4.91 16.68
N SER A 396 24.84 4.79 15.42
CA SER A 396 25.77 5.70 14.80
C SER A 396 25.20 7.10 14.86
N SER A 397 26.09 8.06 14.86
CA SER A 397 25.79 9.46 14.56
C SER A 397 25.00 9.69 13.25
N TYR A 398 24.68 8.63 12.51
CA TYR A 398 23.86 8.69 11.31
C TYR A 398 22.40 9.05 11.57
N VAL A 399 21.85 8.57 12.66
CA VAL A 399 20.45 8.79 12.98
C VAL A 399 20.42 9.48 14.32
N GLU A 400 20.53 10.78 14.28
CA GLU A 400 20.33 11.61 15.47
C GLU A 400 18.89 11.52 15.93
N GLY A 401 18.69 11.48 17.23
CA GLY A 401 17.40 11.53 17.85
C GLY A 401 16.76 10.17 18.09
N LYS A 402 15.73 9.79 17.36
CA LYS A 402 14.83 8.71 17.74
C LYS A 402 15.45 7.32 17.79
N ILE A 403 16.33 6.96 16.84
CA ILE A 403 17.01 5.66 16.90
C ILE A 403 18.14 5.66 17.92
N GLN A 404 18.81 6.79 18.10
CA GLN A 404 19.84 6.96 19.11
C GLN A 404 19.31 6.78 20.54
N GLN A 405 18.09 7.22 20.80
CA GLN A 405 17.44 7.07 22.11
C GLN A 405 17.17 5.61 22.49
N ILE A 406 16.97 4.73 21.52
CA ILE A 406 16.75 3.30 21.74
C ILE A 406 18.06 2.56 22.04
N GLY A 407 19.20 3.08 21.55
CA GLY A 407 20.51 2.45 21.74
C GLY A 407 21.25 2.83 23.03
N ASN A 408 20.70 3.71 23.85
CA ASN A 408 21.28 4.17 25.10
C ASN A 408 20.63 3.56 26.35
N GLU A 409 19.70 2.63 26.19
CA GLU A 409 19.17 1.75 27.22
C GLU A 409 19.77 0.34 27.06
#